data_2733ea833c17f55675d777cd09c84217
#
_entry.id   2733ea833c17f55675d777cd09c84217
#
_cell.length_a   1.000
_cell.length_b   1.000
_cell.length_c   1.000
_cell.angle_alpha   90.00
_cell.angle_beta   90.00
_cell.angle_gamma   90.00
#
_symmetry.space_group_name_H-M   'P 1'
#
loop_
_entity.id
_entity.type
_entity.pdbx_description
1 polymer ?
#
loop_
_entity_poly.entity_id
_entity_poly.type
_entity_poly.pdbx_seq_one_letter_code
_entity_poly.pdbx_strand_id
1 'polypeptide(L)'
;EHPRLAGGHLGAAKIADLNDSRFDFERVIPESLAFLRSAGIEKEIPLIAAGGIRSHADIQRVQSLGAAGVQLGTPFAVTEEGDAHPEFKRVLAEARDEDMVEFTSVAGLPARAVATPWLKAYLKIEDRLQAVVHAKNRCTKAFDCLAQCGLRDGLAGWGQFCIDNQLAAALRGDLKKGLFFRGVGE
;
A
#
# COMPACT_ATOMS: atom_id res chain seq x y z
N GLU A 1 6.36 1.85 7.97
CA GLU A 1 6.64 2.46 6.66
C GLU A 1 6.36 3.96 6.67
N HIS A 2 6.87 4.69 5.69
CA HIS A 2 6.62 6.13 5.54
C HIS A 2 5.37 6.35 4.70
N PRO A 3 4.20 6.69 5.29
CA PRO A 3 2.92 6.67 4.57
C PRO A 3 2.81 7.74 3.47
N ARG A 4 3.54 8.86 3.60
CA ARG A 4 3.58 9.91 2.57
C ARG A 4 4.28 9.47 1.28
N LEU A 5 5.19 8.46 1.34
CA LEU A 5 6.03 8.06 0.22
C LEU A 5 5.73 6.64 -0.27
N ALA A 6 5.22 5.77 0.58
CA ALA A 6 4.95 4.37 0.24
C ALA A 6 3.83 4.22 -0.80
N GLY A 7 3.83 3.09 -1.48
CA GLY A 7 2.73 2.59 -2.31
C GLY A 7 2.00 1.44 -1.62
N GLY A 8 0.83 1.11 -2.08
CA GLY A 8 0.01 0.07 -1.46
C GLY A 8 -0.82 0.59 -0.30
N HIS A 9 -1.13 -0.27 0.65
CA HIS A 9 -1.75 0.15 1.90
C HIS A 9 -0.73 0.94 2.73
N LEU A 10 -1.16 2.05 3.29
CA LEU A 10 -0.30 3.01 3.96
C LEU A 10 -0.35 2.83 5.48
N GLY A 11 0.77 3.10 6.14
CA GLY A 11 0.92 2.89 7.58
C GLY A 11 0.21 3.92 8.48
N ALA A 12 -0.79 4.63 7.97
CA ALA A 12 -1.62 5.57 8.71
C ALA A 12 -3.06 5.05 8.82
N ALA A 13 -3.75 5.40 9.89
CA ALA A 13 -5.14 4.98 10.10
C ALA A 13 -6.14 5.72 9.20
N LYS A 14 -5.83 6.95 8.81
CA LYS A 14 -6.68 7.81 7.97
C LYS A 14 -5.87 8.51 6.90
N ILE A 15 -6.49 8.83 5.77
CA ILE A 15 -5.87 9.61 4.69
C ILE A 15 -5.39 10.98 5.20
N ALA A 16 -6.16 11.63 6.07
CA ALA A 16 -5.80 12.92 6.65
C ALA A 16 -4.49 12.90 7.45
N ASP A 17 -4.07 11.73 7.94
CA ASP A 17 -2.85 11.56 8.74
C ASP A 17 -1.59 11.29 7.89
N LEU A 18 -1.71 11.08 6.58
CA LEU A 18 -0.59 10.64 5.73
C LEU A 18 0.61 11.60 5.75
N ASN A 19 0.34 12.89 5.94
CA ASN A 19 1.36 13.93 5.97
C ASN A 19 1.79 14.34 7.40
N ASP A 20 1.37 13.61 8.42
CA ASP A 20 1.75 13.90 9.80
C ASP A 20 3.26 13.60 10.02
N SER A 21 3.98 14.57 10.57
CA SER A 21 5.43 14.46 10.83
C SER A 21 5.79 13.37 11.85
N ARG A 22 4.81 12.84 12.60
CA ARG A 22 5.06 11.67 13.47
C ARG A 22 5.52 10.43 12.71
N PHE A 23 5.29 10.37 11.39
CA PHE A 23 5.71 9.27 10.52
C PHE A 23 7.05 9.52 9.81
N ASP A 24 7.65 10.71 9.95
CA ASP A 24 8.96 10.98 9.37
C ASP A 24 10.01 10.02 9.96
N PHE A 25 10.89 9.50 9.13
CA PHE A 25 11.88 8.51 9.56
C PHE A 25 12.79 9.03 10.67
N GLU A 26 13.13 10.31 10.62
CA GLU A 26 13.94 11.01 11.63
C GLU A 26 13.30 10.97 13.03
N ARG A 27 12.02 10.77 13.09
CA ARG A 27 11.26 10.69 14.33
C ARG A 27 10.87 9.25 14.66
N VAL A 28 10.19 8.56 13.74
CA VAL A 28 9.59 7.25 14.03
C VAL A 28 10.62 6.16 14.28
N ILE A 29 11.79 6.21 13.60
CA ILE A 29 12.85 5.21 13.80
C ILE A 29 13.45 5.32 15.20
N PRO A 30 13.98 6.48 15.66
CA PRO A 30 14.51 6.61 17.01
C PRO A 30 13.47 6.36 18.10
N GLU A 31 12.22 6.83 17.94
CA GLU A 31 11.14 6.60 18.92
C GLU A 31 10.79 5.11 19.03
N SER A 32 10.72 4.38 17.92
CA SER A 32 10.47 2.94 17.91
C SER A 32 11.60 2.16 18.60
N LEU A 33 12.86 2.50 18.31
CA LEU A 33 14.00 1.89 18.98
C LEU A 33 14.03 2.19 20.48
N ALA A 34 13.69 3.41 20.89
CA ALA A 34 13.58 3.77 22.29
C ALA A 34 12.50 2.93 23.00
N PHE A 35 11.35 2.72 22.33
CA PHE A 35 10.29 1.85 22.83
C PHE A 35 10.76 0.39 22.98
N LEU A 36 11.39 -0.18 21.94
CA LEU A 36 11.91 -1.55 21.99
C LEU A 36 12.96 -1.74 23.09
N ARG A 37 13.82 -0.73 23.32
CA ARG A 37 14.77 -0.71 24.46
C ARG A 37 14.07 -0.73 25.79
N SER A 38 13.06 0.11 25.96
CA SER A 38 12.30 0.18 27.22
C SER A 38 11.56 -1.13 27.53
N ALA A 39 11.19 -1.87 26.46
CA ALA A 39 10.56 -3.18 26.58
C ALA A 39 11.58 -4.34 26.75
N GLY A 40 12.90 -4.07 26.67
CA GLY A 40 13.96 -5.07 26.81
C GLY A 40 14.13 -6.01 25.61
N ILE A 41 13.51 -5.68 24.44
CA ILE A 41 13.45 -6.54 23.24
C ILE A 41 14.17 -5.94 22.02
N GLU A 42 14.92 -4.85 22.15
CA GLU A 42 15.60 -4.16 21.04
C GLU A 42 16.52 -5.08 20.23
N LYS A 43 17.22 -5.99 20.87
CA LYS A 43 18.17 -6.90 20.21
C LYS A 43 17.46 -8.05 19.48
N GLU A 44 16.22 -8.32 19.79
CA GLU A 44 15.44 -9.45 19.26
C GLU A 44 14.62 -9.05 18.03
N ILE A 45 14.32 -7.74 17.86
CA ILE A 45 13.45 -7.23 16.82
C ILE A 45 14.18 -6.20 15.96
N PRO A 46 14.71 -6.59 14.78
CA PRO A 46 15.31 -5.65 13.85
C PRO A 46 14.25 -4.72 13.25
N LEU A 47 14.53 -3.40 13.25
CA LEU A 47 13.66 -2.41 12.64
C LEU A 47 13.99 -2.28 11.15
N ILE A 48 13.03 -2.56 10.28
CA ILE A 48 13.16 -2.46 8.82
C ILE A 48 12.37 -1.26 8.33
N ALA A 49 13.04 -0.29 7.71
CA ALA A 49 12.40 0.89 7.14
C ALA A 49 11.84 0.61 5.74
N ALA A 50 10.64 1.14 5.43
CA ALA A 50 9.98 0.98 4.14
C ALA A 50 9.29 2.27 3.68
N GLY A 51 9.16 2.46 2.37
CA GLY A 51 8.46 3.60 1.76
C GLY A 51 9.40 4.73 1.33
N GLY A 52 9.43 5.01 0.02
CA GLY A 52 10.24 6.08 -0.57
C GLY A 52 11.76 5.85 -0.54
N ILE A 53 12.21 4.63 -0.30
CA ILE A 53 13.63 4.26 -0.30
C ILE A 53 13.96 3.68 -1.67
N ARG A 54 14.88 4.30 -2.41
CA ARG A 54 15.22 3.93 -3.78
C ARG A 54 16.69 4.07 -4.15
N SER A 55 17.47 4.75 -3.34
CA SER A 55 18.89 5.00 -3.58
C SER A 55 19.75 4.50 -2.42
N HIS A 56 21.04 4.32 -2.69
CA HIS A 56 22.01 4.00 -1.65
C HIS A 56 22.06 5.08 -0.54
N ALA A 57 21.90 6.35 -0.93
CA ALA A 57 21.84 7.46 0.03
C ALA A 57 20.62 7.36 0.97
N ASP A 58 19.45 6.95 0.45
CA ASP A 58 18.26 6.72 1.30
C ASP A 58 18.50 5.58 2.28
N ILE A 59 19.14 4.50 1.83
CA ILE A 59 19.49 3.36 2.68
C ILE A 59 20.43 3.83 3.81
N GLN A 60 21.51 4.53 3.47
CA GLN A 60 22.44 5.06 4.47
C GLN A 60 21.77 6.00 5.46
N ARG A 61 20.86 6.87 4.97
CA ARG A 61 20.08 7.79 5.82
C ARG A 61 19.28 7.03 6.87
N VAL A 62 18.46 6.07 6.48
CA VAL A 62 17.61 5.35 7.46
C VAL A 62 18.42 4.43 8.37
N GLN A 63 19.53 3.87 7.90
CA GLN A 63 20.46 3.10 8.73
C GLN A 63 21.17 3.99 9.76
N SER A 64 21.55 5.23 9.40
CA SER A 64 22.15 6.17 10.36
C SER A 64 21.17 6.58 11.49
N LEU A 65 19.85 6.47 11.25
CA LEU A 65 18.81 6.65 12.27
C LEU A 65 18.63 5.42 13.17
N GLY A 66 19.25 4.30 12.81
CA GLY A 66 19.22 3.06 13.57
C GLY A 66 18.39 1.92 12.95
N ALA A 67 17.86 2.08 11.73
CA ALA A 67 17.22 0.97 11.04
C ALA A 67 18.23 -0.15 10.73
N ALA A 68 17.86 -1.40 11.00
CA ALA A 68 18.69 -2.57 10.72
C ALA A 68 18.74 -2.92 9.22
N GLY A 69 17.72 -2.49 8.47
CA GLY A 69 17.61 -2.73 7.04
C GLY A 69 16.49 -1.93 6.40
N VAL A 70 16.26 -2.20 5.12
CA VAL A 70 15.23 -1.52 4.30
C VAL A 70 14.40 -2.51 3.51
N GLN A 71 13.18 -2.10 3.15
CA GLN A 71 12.34 -2.79 2.19
C GLN A 71 12.10 -1.88 0.99
N LEU A 72 12.40 -2.39 -0.21
CA LEU A 72 12.15 -1.74 -1.48
C LEU A 72 11.11 -2.54 -2.26
N GLY A 73 10.12 -1.88 -2.84
CA GLY A 73 9.06 -2.49 -3.63
C GLY A 73 9.22 -2.19 -5.12
N THR A 74 8.79 -1.00 -5.54
CA THR A 74 8.70 -0.60 -6.95
C THR A 74 10.01 -0.77 -7.73
N PRO A 75 11.20 -0.38 -7.20
CA PRO A 75 12.45 -0.54 -7.94
C PRO A 75 12.72 -1.98 -8.39
N PHE A 76 12.34 -2.97 -7.57
CA PHE A 76 12.48 -4.39 -7.95
C PHE A 76 11.29 -4.91 -8.76
N ALA A 77 10.09 -4.38 -8.52
CA ALA A 77 8.89 -4.84 -9.23
C ALA A 77 8.91 -4.54 -10.74
N VAL A 78 9.69 -3.52 -11.16
CA VAL A 78 9.80 -3.09 -12.56
C VAL A 78 11.02 -3.66 -13.30
N THR A 79 11.86 -4.46 -12.64
CA THR A 79 13.06 -5.05 -13.26
C THR A 79 12.69 -6.11 -14.32
N GLU A 80 13.61 -6.41 -15.21
CA GLU A 80 13.43 -7.47 -16.21
C GLU A 80 13.28 -8.85 -15.58
N GLU A 81 14.00 -9.10 -14.50
CA GLU A 81 14.03 -10.36 -13.75
C GLU A 81 12.72 -10.63 -13.00
N GLY A 82 11.91 -9.61 -12.72
CA GLY A 82 10.60 -9.79 -12.11
C GLY A 82 9.67 -10.60 -13.03
N ASP A 83 8.89 -11.51 -12.49
CA ASP A 83 7.96 -12.39 -13.22
C ASP A 83 6.59 -11.74 -13.53
N ALA A 84 6.37 -10.48 -13.12
CA ALA A 84 5.16 -9.76 -13.39
C ALA A 84 4.95 -9.48 -14.88
N HIS A 85 3.70 -9.42 -15.30
CA HIS A 85 3.33 -9.13 -16.70
C HIS A 85 3.98 -7.82 -17.19
N PRO A 86 4.47 -7.73 -18.45
CA PRO A 86 5.10 -6.51 -18.98
C PRO A 86 4.25 -5.25 -18.80
N GLU A 87 2.93 -5.35 -18.97
CA GLU A 87 2.01 -4.23 -18.77
C GLU A 87 1.97 -3.76 -17.30
N PHE A 88 2.09 -4.67 -16.33
CA PHE A 88 2.23 -4.29 -14.93
C PHE A 88 3.48 -3.44 -14.71
N LYS A 89 4.62 -3.91 -15.20
CA LYS A 89 5.90 -3.18 -15.10
C LYS A 89 5.83 -1.82 -15.80
N ARG A 90 5.25 -1.78 -17.01
CA ARG A 90 5.09 -0.54 -17.77
C ARG A 90 4.28 0.49 -17.02
N VAL A 91 3.13 0.11 -16.47
CA VAL A 91 2.26 1.02 -15.68
C VAL A 91 3.00 1.62 -14.50
N LEU A 92 3.76 0.80 -13.77
CA LEU A 92 4.53 1.29 -12.63
C LEU A 92 5.71 2.17 -13.04
N ALA A 93 6.42 1.82 -14.12
CA ALA A 93 7.60 2.56 -14.58
C ALA A 93 7.24 3.92 -15.23
N GLU A 94 6.15 3.99 -15.98
CA GLU A 94 5.74 5.20 -16.72
C GLU A 94 4.91 6.18 -15.86
N ALA A 95 4.32 5.72 -14.75
CA ALA A 95 3.49 6.57 -13.91
C ALA A 95 4.34 7.70 -13.28
N ARG A 96 3.78 8.91 -13.25
CA ARG A 96 4.36 10.09 -12.62
C ARG A 96 3.70 10.33 -11.27
N ASP A 97 4.26 11.20 -10.45
CA ASP A 97 3.68 11.51 -9.13
C ASP A 97 2.27 12.09 -9.24
N GLU A 98 1.95 12.83 -10.31
CA GLU A 98 0.61 13.34 -10.60
C GLU A 98 -0.41 12.24 -10.96
N ASP A 99 0.07 11.06 -11.35
CA ASP A 99 -0.79 9.91 -11.63
C ASP A 99 -1.12 9.10 -10.37
N MET A 100 -0.51 9.45 -9.24
CA MET A 100 -0.76 8.77 -7.96
C MET A 100 -2.01 9.30 -7.28
N VAL A 101 -2.83 8.40 -6.76
CA VAL A 101 -4.04 8.72 -6.01
C VAL A 101 -4.02 8.07 -4.64
N GLU A 102 -4.33 8.86 -3.63
CA GLU A 102 -4.60 8.41 -2.27
C GLU A 102 -6.10 8.19 -2.11
N PHE A 103 -6.47 7.04 -1.57
CA PHE A 103 -7.88 6.63 -1.45
C PHE A 103 -8.04 5.60 -0.34
N THR A 104 -9.28 5.36 0.08
CA THR A 104 -9.61 4.23 0.94
C THR A 104 -9.86 2.99 0.10
N SER A 105 -9.03 1.98 0.23
CA SER A 105 -9.13 0.76 -0.56
C SER A 105 -10.38 -0.06 -0.19
N VAL A 106 -10.70 -1.04 -1.03
CA VAL A 106 -11.77 -2.01 -0.74
C VAL A 106 -11.52 -2.85 0.52
N ALA A 107 -10.32 -2.81 1.05
CA ALA A 107 -9.97 -3.42 2.35
C ALA A 107 -10.24 -2.49 3.54
N GLY A 108 -10.67 -1.25 3.30
CA GLY A 108 -10.95 -0.27 4.36
C GLY A 108 -9.71 0.46 4.89
N LEU A 109 -8.59 0.42 4.18
CA LEU A 109 -7.33 1.03 4.58
C LEU A 109 -6.91 2.15 3.63
N PRO A 110 -6.30 3.23 4.12
CA PRO A 110 -5.65 4.21 3.26
C PRO A 110 -4.65 3.53 2.33
N ALA A 111 -4.66 3.90 1.07
CA ALA A 111 -3.83 3.29 0.04
C ALA A 111 -3.39 4.32 -1.00
N ARG A 112 -2.30 4.01 -1.72
CA ARG A 112 -1.84 4.79 -2.86
C ARG A 112 -1.57 3.89 -4.05
N ALA A 113 -2.10 4.29 -5.21
CA ALA A 113 -1.98 3.53 -6.45
C ALA A 113 -2.00 4.44 -7.67
N VAL A 114 -1.62 3.88 -8.82
CA VAL A 114 -1.70 4.55 -10.12
C VAL A 114 -3.17 4.71 -10.53
N ALA A 115 -3.54 5.89 -11.03
CA ALA A 115 -4.89 6.26 -11.49
C ALA A 115 -5.31 5.52 -12.78
N THR A 116 -5.36 4.19 -12.73
CA THR A 116 -5.82 3.34 -13.83
C THR A 116 -7.32 3.52 -14.11
N PRO A 117 -7.84 3.04 -15.25
CA PRO A 117 -9.28 3.06 -15.53
C PRO A 117 -10.12 2.41 -14.43
N TRP A 118 -9.64 1.32 -13.83
CA TRP A 118 -10.33 0.69 -12.70
C TRP A 118 -10.40 1.62 -11.49
N LEU A 119 -9.26 2.20 -11.08
CA LEU A 119 -9.23 3.08 -9.91
C LEU A 119 -10.10 4.34 -10.12
N LYS A 120 -10.03 4.95 -11.31
CA LYS A 120 -10.90 6.08 -11.66
C LYS A 120 -12.39 5.74 -11.59
N ALA A 121 -12.78 4.52 -11.94
CA ALA A 121 -14.16 4.06 -11.80
C ALA A 121 -14.53 3.80 -10.32
N TYR A 122 -13.63 3.21 -9.54
CA TYR A 122 -13.80 2.97 -8.11
C TYR A 122 -14.01 4.28 -7.33
N LEU A 123 -13.17 5.28 -7.56
CA LEU A 123 -13.25 6.59 -6.87
C LEU A 123 -14.61 7.29 -7.04
N LYS A 124 -15.30 7.06 -8.16
CA LYS A 124 -16.65 7.63 -8.37
C LYS A 124 -17.72 7.07 -7.43
N ILE A 125 -17.46 5.92 -6.81
CA ILE A 125 -18.41 5.22 -5.94
C ILE A 125 -17.83 4.96 -4.54
N GLU A 126 -16.63 5.42 -4.25
CA GLU A 126 -15.92 5.17 -2.98
C GLU A 126 -16.79 5.57 -1.77
N ASP A 127 -17.30 6.80 -1.73
CA ASP A 127 -18.13 7.28 -0.62
C ASP A 127 -19.38 6.42 -0.40
N ARG A 128 -20.00 5.98 -1.50
CA ARG A 128 -21.17 5.10 -1.42
C ARG A 128 -20.79 3.72 -0.85
N LEU A 129 -19.62 3.21 -1.23
CA LEU A 129 -19.13 1.94 -0.71
C LEU A 129 -18.77 2.05 0.77
N GLN A 130 -18.17 3.17 1.20
CA GLN A 130 -17.87 3.43 2.61
C GLN A 130 -19.14 3.47 3.46
N ALA A 131 -20.24 4.04 2.93
CA ALA A 131 -21.50 4.13 3.65
C ALA A 131 -22.18 2.76 3.88
N VAL A 132 -21.83 1.73 3.11
CA VAL A 132 -22.41 0.38 3.22
C VAL A 132 -21.42 -0.67 3.72
N VAL A 133 -20.24 -0.26 4.21
CA VAL A 133 -19.27 -1.18 4.79
C VAL A 133 -19.84 -1.86 6.04
N HIS A 134 -19.55 -3.13 6.21
CA HIS A 134 -19.99 -3.91 7.37
C HIS A 134 -18.98 -5.03 7.70
N ALA A 135 -19.01 -5.47 8.95
CA ALA A 135 -18.10 -6.48 9.44
C ALA A 135 -18.24 -7.80 8.67
N LYS A 136 -17.13 -8.44 8.41
CA LYS A 136 -17.06 -9.74 7.72
C LYS A 136 -17.17 -10.87 8.73
N ASN A 137 -18.17 -11.68 8.58
CA ASN A 137 -18.35 -12.87 9.41
C ASN A 137 -18.10 -14.18 8.67
N ARG A 138 -17.96 -14.16 7.34
CA ARG A 138 -17.78 -15.36 6.49
C ARG A 138 -16.52 -15.34 5.63
N CYS A 139 -15.85 -14.20 5.53
CA CYS A 139 -14.61 -14.06 4.76
C CYS A 139 -13.41 -14.51 5.59
N THR A 140 -12.51 -15.29 4.99
CA THR A 140 -11.26 -15.75 5.63
C THR A 140 -10.14 -14.72 5.58
N LYS A 141 -10.33 -13.60 4.87
CA LYS A 141 -9.29 -12.57 4.67
C LYS A 141 -9.11 -11.61 5.84
N ALA A 142 -10.02 -11.59 6.80
CA ALA A 142 -9.97 -10.76 8.00
C ALA A 142 -9.90 -9.22 7.74
N PHE A 143 -10.40 -8.75 6.60
CA PHE A 143 -10.50 -7.31 6.29
C PHE A 143 -11.90 -6.77 6.52
N ASP A 144 -12.03 -5.49 6.83
CA ASP A 144 -13.26 -4.72 6.73
C ASP A 144 -13.34 -4.09 5.33
N CYS A 145 -14.17 -4.67 4.47
CA CYS A 145 -14.29 -4.23 3.08
C CYS A 145 -15.32 -3.12 2.92
N LEU A 146 -15.03 -2.15 2.06
CA LEU A 146 -15.94 -1.06 1.68
C LEU A 146 -17.04 -1.51 0.72
N ALA A 147 -16.90 -2.65 0.06
CA ALA A 147 -17.84 -3.17 -0.90
C ALA A 147 -18.48 -4.46 -0.41
N GLN A 148 -19.66 -4.73 -0.92
CA GLN A 148 -20.32 -6.01 -0.77
C GLN A 148 -19.47 -7.11 -1.41
N CYS A 149 -19.22 -8.20 -0.70
CA CYS A 149 -18.32 -9.27 -1.11
C CYS A 149 -19.11 -10.51 -1.53
N GLY A 150 -18.94 -10.96 -2.78
CA GLY A 150 -19.58 -12.18 -3.28
C GLY A 150 -19.23 -13.44 -2.48
N LEU A 151 -18.03 -13.52 -1.90
CA LEU A 151 -17.62 -14.66 -1.05
C LEU A 151 -18.37 -14.66 0.30
N ARG A 152 -18.59 -13.49 0.86
CA ARG A 152 -19.25 -13.35 2.17
C ARG A 152 -20.76 -13.30 2.07
N ASP A 153 -21.26 -12.51 1.11
CA ASP A 153 -22.66 -12.12 1.05
C ASP A 153 -23.46 -12.91 0.00
N GLY A 154 -22.79 -13.77 -0.77
CA GLY A 154 -23.39 -14.58 -1.81
C GLY A 154 -23.77 -13.81 -3.09
N LEU A 155 -23.26 -12.59 -3.26
CA LEU A 155 -23.53 -11.73 -4.40
C LEU A 155 -22.31 -11.66 -5.34
N ALA A 156 -22.10 -12.72 -6.10
CA ALA A 156 -20.94 -12.88 -6.99
C ALA A 156 -20.74 -11.70 -7.95
N GLY A 157 -21.79 -11.04 -8.41
CA GLY A 157 -21.69 -9.85 -9.27
C GLY A 157 -20.99 -8.65 -8.63
N TRP A 158 -20.93 -8.60 -7.32
CA TRP A 158 -20.23 -7.56 -6.56
C TRP A 158 -18.89 -8.02 -5.98
N GLY A 159 -18.57 -9.29 -6.03
CA GLY A 159 -17.31 -9.86 -5.54
C GLY A 159 -16.05 -9.36 -6.26
N GLN A 160 -16.21 -8.69 -7.38
CA GLN A 160 -15.12 -8.08 -8.13
C GLN A 160 -14.37 -6.96 -7.39
N PHE A 161 -14.90 -6.48 -6.29
CA PHE A 161 -14.23 -5.51 -5.41
C PHE A 161 -13.35 -6.17 -4.35
N CYS A 162 -13.16 -7.48 -4.37
CA CYS A 162 -12.18 -8.13 -3.50
C CYS A 162 -10.76 -7.68 -3.86
N ILE A 163 -9.99 -7.21 -2.86
CA ILE A 163 -8.61 -6.71 -3.07
C ILE A 163 -7.73 -7.75 -3.75
N ASP A 164 -7.84 -9.03 -3.39
CA ASP A 164 -7.06 -10.10 -4.00
C ASP A 164 -7.34 -10.24 -5.51
N ASN A 165 -8.60 -10.03 -5.93
CA ASN A 165 -8.97 -10.08 -7.34
C ASN A 165 -8.36 -8.90 -8.12
N GLN A 166 -8.32 -7.69 -7.51
CA GLN A 166 -7.70 -6.54 -8.13
C GLN A 166 -6.17 -6.69 -8.22
N LEU A 167 -5.53 -7.23 -7.19
CA LEU A 167 -4.09 -7.49 -7.22
C LEU A 167 -3.74 -8.57 -8.24
N ALA A 168 -4.50 -9.66 -8.29
CA ALA A 168 -4.33 -10.69 -9.30
C ALA A 168 -4.58 -10.19 -10.74
N ALA A 169 -5.52 -9.26 -10.93
CA ALA A 169 -5.74 -8.63 -12.23
C ALA A 169 -4.59 -7.70 -12.61
N ALA A 170 -4.07 -6.92 -11.66
CA ALA A 170 -2.89 -6.07 -11.89
C ALA A 170 -1.67 -6.89 -12.28
N LEU A 171 -1.39 -7.99 -11.58
CA LEU A 171 -0.27 -8.89 -11.89
C LEU A 171 -0.36 -9.46 -13.32
N ARG A 172 -1.57 -9.63 -13.86
CA ARG A 172 -1.82 -10.04 -15.26
C ARG A 172 -1.88 -8.87 -16.24
N GLY A 173 -1.64 -7.64 -15.83
CA GLY A 173 -1.68 -6.45 -16.67
C GLY A 173 -3.08 -5.96 -17.06
N ASP A 174 -4.14 -6.37 -16.36
CA ASP A 174 -5.52 -5.95 -16.67
C ASP A 174 -5.83 -4.58 -16.05
N LEU A 175 -5.66 -3.51 -16.82
CA LEU A 175 -5.92 -2.12 -16.40
C LEU A 175 -7.39 -1.82 -16.04
N LYS A 176 -8.33 -2.62 -16.56
CA LYS A 176 -9.76 -2.42 -16.33
C LYS A 176 -10.26 -3.07 -15.05
N LYS A 177 -9.46 -3.97 -14.46
CA LYS A 177 -9.81 -4.72 -13.26
C LYS A 177 -8.73 -4.66 -12.19
N GLY A 178 -7.50 -4.27 -12.54
CA GLY A 178 -6.34 -4.28 -11.68
C GLY A 178 -6.15 -3.01 -10.87
N LEU A 179 -5.68 -3.19 -9.65
CA LEU A 179 -5.21 -2.14 -8.76
C LEU A 179 -3.68 -2.16 -8.72
N PHE A 180 -3.05 -1.11 -9.22
CA PHE A 180 -1.62 -1.00 -9.42
C PHE A 180 -1.02 -0.11 -8.32
N PHE A 181 -0.57 -0.71 -7.26
CA PHE A 181 0.07 -0.02 -6.16
C PHE A 181 1.47 0.49 -6.53
N ARG A 182 1.75 1.74 -6.22
CA ARG A 182 3.06 2.37 -6.40
C ARG A 182 3.23 3.53 -5.42
N GLY A 183 4.45 3.78 -4.96
CA GLY A 183 4.84 4.95 -4.18
C GLY A 183 5.00 6.20 -5.02
N VAL A 184 5.29 7.33 -4.37
CA VAL A 184 5.62 8.60 -5.03
C VAL A 184 7.12 8.85 -5.01
N GLY A 185 7.58 9.71 -5.92
CA GLY A 185 8.98 10.10 -6.04
C GLY A 185 9.87 8.98 -6.60
N GLU A 186 9.35 8.02 -7.31
CA GLU A 186 10.08 6.87 -7.86
C GLU A 186 10.35 7.01 -9.36
#